data_6bafec68af7d843e7899c2820ea93ca8
#
_entry.id   6bafec68af7d843e7899c2820ea93ca8
#
_cell.length_a   1.000
_cell.length_b   1.000
_cell.length_c   1.000
_cell.angle_alpha   90.00
_cell.angle_beta   90.00
_cell.angle_gamma   90.00
#
_symmetry.space_group_name_H-M   'P 1'
#
loop_
_entity.id
_entity.type
_entity.pdbx_description
1 polymer ?
#
loop_
_entity_poly.entity_id
_entity_poly.type
_entity_poly.pdbx_seq_one_letter_code
_entity_poly.pdbx_strand_id
1 'polypeptide(L)'
;GESGSGKSVTSLALMRLVEHGGGRILGGSMAFRRRNGEVLDLAQARDSTMRGIRGADIAMIFQEPMTSLNPVFTAGDQIAEAIRIHQGKSDSAARAEALRMLELVRSPQARNVLDRFPHQLSGGMRQRVMIAMALSCKPQLLIADEPTTALDVTIQAQILQLIRELQKEMRMGVLFITHDMGVVAEIADRVLVMYRGDKVEAGSSDTVFAAPQHPYTRALLSAVPKLGAMQGTDLPAKFDLLRTESPADAAPPEPATPQDTVREDAGPILRVRDLVTRFDVRSGLFGRVK
;
A
#
# COMPACT_ATOMS: atom_id res chain seq x y z
N GLY A 1 11.42 -2.62 -4.91
CA GLY A 1 12.35 -1.62 -5.48
C GLY A 1 12.20 -0.28 -4.78
N GLU A 2 13.19 0.58 -4.91
CA GLU A 2 13.23 1.93 -4.33
C GLU A 2 12.12 2.84 -4.85
N SER A 3 11.92 4.00 -4.19
CA SER A 3 11.05 5.05 -4.71
C SER A 3 11.54 5.51 -6.09
N GLY A 4 10.63 5.81 -7.00
CA GLY A 4 11.00 6.19 -8.38
C GLY A 4 11.37 5.03 -9.31
N SER A 5 11.35 3.77 -8.87
CA SER A 5 11.65 2.62 -9.75
C SER A 5 10.53 2.23 -10.72
N GLY A 6 9.45 3.00 -10.82
CA GLY A 6 8.37 2.79 -11.79
C GLY A 6 7.21 1.92 -11.34
N LYS A 7 7.18 1.44 -10.08
CA LYS A 7 6.13 0.55 -9.57
C LYS A 7 4.71 1.14 -9.71
N SER A 8 4.48 2.31 -9.13
CA SER A 8 3.18 2.99 -9.20
C SER A 8 2.82 3.42 -10.63
N VAL A 9 3.80 3.82 -11.43
CA VAL A 9 3.58 4.13 -12.85
C VAL A 9 3.11 2.91 -13.62
N THR A 10 3.65 1.71 -13.31
CA THR A 10 3.21 0.45 -13.92
C THR A 10 1.74 0.15 -13.58
N SER A 11 1.33 0.34 -12.33
CA SER A 11 -0.07 0.16 -11.92
C SER A 11 -1.02 1.16 -12.58
N LEU A 12 -0.61 2.42 -12.66
CA LEU A 12 -1.36 3.46 -13.38
C LEU A 12 -1.45 3.16 -14.88
N ALA A 13 -0.40 2.58 -15.48
CA ALA A 13 -0.42 2.15 -16.89
C ALA A 13 -1.42 0.99 -17.11
N LEU A 14 -1.50 0.01 -16.21
CA LEU A 14 -2.51 -1.06 -16.26
C LEU A 14 -3.93 -0.50 -16.24
N MET A 15 -4.16 0.54 -15.46
CA MET A 15 -5.43 1.26 -15.38
C MET A 15 -5.58 2.30 -16.51
N ARG A 16 -4.58 2.51 -17.35
CA ARG A 16 -4.48 3.62 -18.35
C ARG A 16 -4.73 5.00 -17.76
N LEU A 17 -4.44 5.17 -16.47
CA LEU A 17 -4.51 6.46 -15.80
C LEU A 17 -3.27 7.32 -16.06
N VAL A 18 -2.15 6.70 -16.46
CA VAL A 18 -0.92 7.40 -16.84
C VAL A 18 -1.14 8.41 -17.97
N GLU A 19 -2.09 8.14 -18.86
CA GLU A 19 -2.42 9.01 -20.00
C GLU A 19 -3.03 10.35 -19.55
N HIS A 20 -3.78 10.36 -18.45
CA HIS A 20 -4.33 11.59 -17.87
C HIS A 20 -3.24 12.50 -17.26
N GLY A 21 -2.09 11.94 -16.88
CA GLY A 21 -0.91 12.66 -16.43
C GLY A 21 0.07 13.03 -17.54
N GLY A 22 -0.32 12.90 -18.82
CA GLY A 22 0.52 13.21 -19.98
C GLY A 22 1.50 12.10 -20.40
N GLY A 23 1.46 10.93 -19.72
CA GLY A 23 2.23 9.76 -20.10
C GLY A 23 1.64 9.04 -21.32
N ARG A 24 2.43 8.15 -21.92
CA ARG A 24 2.00 7.33 -23.07
C ARG A 24 2.50 5.90 -22.91
N ILE A 25 1.67 4.93 -23.33
CA ILE A 25 2.08 3.54 -23.50
C ILE A 25 2.68 3.43 -24.90
N LEU A 26 4.00 3.25 -24.99
CA LEU A 26 4.73 3.26 -26.25
C LEU A 26 4.65 1.92 -27.01
N GLY A 27 4.33 0.82 -26.31
CA GLY A 27 4.26 -0.50 -26.92
C GLY A 27 3.99 -1.59 -25.91
N GLY A 28 3.97 -2.83 -26.38
CA GLY A 28 3.66 -4.00 -25.57
C GLY A 28 2.16 -4.35 -25.58
N SER A 29 1.78 -5.35 -24.81
CA SER A 29 0.40 -5.81 -24.64
C SER A 29 0.08 -6.05 -23.18
N MET A 30 -1.17 -5.80 -22.77
CA MET A 30 -1.67 -6.02 -21.42
C MET A 30 -2.94 -6.88 -21.47
N ALA A 31 -2.74 -8.21 -21.62
CA ALA A 31 -3.85 -9.15 -21.74
C ALA A 31 -4.59 -9.31 -20.40
N PHE A 32 -5.85 -8.94 -20.37
CA PHE A 32 -6.75 -9.12 -19.23
C PHE A 32 -7.92 -10.02 -19.60
N ARG A 33 -8.10 -11.11 -18.86
CA ARG A 33 -9.23 -12.04 -19.05
C ARG A 33 -10.36 -11.66 -18.11
N ARG A 34 -11.50 -11.28 -18.66
CA ARG A 34 -12.73 -10.97 -17.92
C ARG A 34 -13.45 -12.25 -17.45
N ARG A 35 -14.39 -12.10 -16.51
CA ARG A 35 -15.19 -13.23 -15.99
C ARG A 35 -16.02 -13.95 -17.06
N ASN A 36 -16.43 -13.25 -18.10
CA ASN A 36 -17.15 -13.84 -19.23
C ASN A 36 -16.24 -14.63 -20.19
N GLY A 37 -14.93 -14.73 -19.89
CA GLY A 37 -13.94 -15.41 -20.71
C GLY A 37 -13.29 -14.54 -21.80
N GLU A 38 -13.81 -13.34 -22.07
CA GLU A 38 -13.26 -12.40 -23.02
C GLU A 38 -11.85 -11.96 -22.61
N VAL A 39 -10.91 -11.98 -23.55
CA VAL A 39 -9.55 -11.47 -23.34
C VAL A 39 -9.41 -10.15 -24.06
N LEU A 40 -9.12 -9.10 -23.29
CA LEU A 40 -8.90 -7.75 -23.79
C LEU A 40 -7.42 -7.38 -23.67
N ASP A 41 -6.90 -6.70 -24.67
CA ASP A 41 -5.63 -5.98 -24.52
C ASP A 41 -5.93 -4.58 -23.97
N LEU A 42 -5.63 -4.35 -22.70
CA LEU A 42 -5.88 -3.07 -22.03
C LEU A 42 -5.07 -1.93 -22.67
N ALA A 43 -3.90 -2.23 -23.29
CA ALA A 43 -3.09 -1.22 -23.95
C ALA A 43 -3.81 -0.62 -25.16
N GLN A 44 -4.66 -1.41 -25.84
CA GLN A 44 -5.38 -1.03 -27.05
C GLN A 44 -6.88 -0.77 -26.81
N ALA A 45 -7.37 -0.99 -25.58
CA ALA A 45 -8.78 -0.86 -25.26
C ALA A 45 -9.26 0.61 -25.44
N ARG A 46 -10.49 0.79 -25.94
CA ARG A 46 -11.10 2.12 -26.02
C ARG A 46 -11.35 2.69 -24.60
N ASP A 47 -11.31 4.00 -24.45
CA ASP A 47 -11.54 4.63 -23.14
C ASP A 47 -12.94 4.30 -22.57
N SER A 48 -13.96 4.16 -23.39
CA SER A 48 -15.28 3.70 -22.97
C SER A 48 -15.24 2.30 -22.37
N THR A 49 -14.46 1.38 -22.94
CA THR A 49 -14.22 0.04 -22.41
C THR A 49 -13.48 0.11 -21.08
N MET A 50 -12.43 0.93 -21.00
CA MET A 50 -11.67 1.12 -19.76
C MET A 50 -12.51 1.70 -18.62
N ARG A 51 -13.46 2.60 -18.92
CA ARG A 51 -14.41 3.11 -17.91
C ARG A 51 -15.30 2.01 -17.33
N GLY A 52 -15.68 1.04 -18.15
CA GLY A 52 -16.44 -0.13 -17.68
C GLY A 52 -15.61 -1.15 -16.88
N ILE A 53 -14.28 -1.14 -17.05
CA ILE A 53 -13.35 -2.05 -16.37
C ILE A 53 -12.86 -1.47 -15.03
N ARG A 54 -12.52 -0.18 -15.02
CA ARG A 54 -12.06 0.53 -13.81
C ARG A 54 -13.15 0.51 -12.75
N GLY A 55 -12.82 0.00 -11.56
CA GLY A 55 -13.74 -0.13 -10.43
C GLY A 55 -14.66 -1.36 -10.47
N ALA A 56 -14.95 -1.91 -11.65
CA ALA A 56 -15.79 -3.10 -11.81
C ALA A 56 -14.96 -4.39 -11.88
N ASP A 57 -14.10 -4.51 -12.88
CA ASP A 57 -13.28 -5.71 -13.10
C ASP A 57 -11.89 -5.58 -12.48
N ILE A 58 -11.31 -4.38 -12.51
CA ILE A 58 -10.02 -4.03 -11.91
C ILE A 58 -10.24 -2.85 -10.96
N ALA A 59 -9.91 -3.03 -9.70
CA ALA A 59 -9.95 -1.96 -8.69
C ALA A 59 -8.55 -1.61 -8.21
N MET A 60 -8.37 -0.39 -7.71
CA MET A 60 -7.09 0.10 -7.22
C MET A 60 -7.25 0.79 -5.86
N ILE A 61 -6.34 0.46 -4.95
CA ILE A 61 -6.08 1.21 -3.72
C ILE A 61 -4.83 2.04 -3.97
N PHE A 62 -4.96 3.36 -3.88
CA PHE A 62 -3.89 4.31 -4.11
C PHE A 62 -3.01 4.49 -2.87
N GLN A 63 -1.79 4.95 -3.08
CA GLN A 63 -0.74 5.07 -2.08
C GLN A 63 -1.11 5.96 -0.87
N GLU A 64 -1.90 7.01 -1.07
CA GLU A 64 -2.23 7.96 -0.01
C GLU A 64 -3.70 7.92 0.40
N PRO A 65 -4.05 7.36 1.58
CA PRO A 65 -5.42 7.35 2.09
C PRO A 65 -6.01 8.75 2.31
N MET A 66 -5.15 9.73 2.56
CA MET A 66 -5.57 11.10 2.87
C MET A 66 -6.11 11.86 1.66
N THR A 67 -5.57 11.57 0.47
CA THR A 67 -5.91 12.23 -0.79
C THR A 67 -6.89 11.43 -1.64
N SER A 68 -7.02 10.12 -1.36
CA SER A 68 -7.86 9.21 -2.15
C SER A 68 -9.35 9.29 -1.83
N LEU A 69 -9.71 9.72 -0.61
CA LEU A 69 -11.11 9.94 -0.23
C LEU A 69 -11.47 11.41 -0.39
N ASN A 70 -12.60 11.68 -1.02
CA ASN A 70 -13.12 13.04 -1.15
C ASN A 70 -13.60 13.56 0.21
N PRO A 71 -13.03 14.66 0.75
CA PRO A 71 -13.31 15.12 2.11
C PRO A 71 -14.73 15.66 2.32
N VAL A 72 -15.46 15.99 1.26
CA VAL A 72 -16.80 16.59 1.33
C VAL A 72 -17.95 15.58 1.20
N PHE A 73 -17.64 14.30 0.98
CA PHE A 73 -18.60 13.20 0.96
C PHE A 73 -18.38 12.24 2.12
N THR A 74 -19.44 11.62 2.62
CA THR A 74 -19.32 10.60 3.66
C THR A 74 -18.67 9.32 3.10
N ALA A 75 -18.15 8.47 3.99
CA ALA A 75 -17.60 7.19 3.59
C ALA A 75 -18.65 6.31 2.90
N GLY A 76 -19.88 6.32 3.41
CA GLY A 76 -20.99 5.57 2.82
C GLY A 76 -21.37 6.04 1.43
N ASP A 77 -21.40 7.37 1.19
CA ASP A 77 -21.72 7.93 -0.11
C ASP A 77 -20.70 7.52 -1.18
N GLN A 78 -19.41 7.57 -0.85
CA GLN A 78 -18.34 7.22 -1.78
C GLN A 78 -18.34 5.72 -2.14
N ILE A 79 -18.60 4.83 -1.17
CA ILE A 79 -18.76 3.39 -1.45
C ILE A 79 -20.02 3.15 -2.28
N ALA A 80 -21.15 3.78 -1.92
CA ALA A 80 -22.42 3.63 -2.61
C ALA A 80 -22.37 4.16 -4.05
N GLU A 81 -21.61 5.22 -4.31
CA GLU A 81 -21.39 5.76 -5.66
C GLU A 81 -20.81 4.71 -6.61
N ALA A 82 -19.73 4.02 -6.21
CA ALA A 82 -19.14 2.96 -7.00
C ALA A 82 -20.16 1.84 -7.31
N ILE A 83 -20.98 1.46 -6.32
CA ILE A 83 -22.03 0.45 -6.48
C ILE A 83 -23.10 0.91 -7.46
N ARG A 84 -23.55 2.17 -7.38
CA ARG A 84 -24.53 2.73 -8.31
C ARG A 84 -24.03 2.75 -9.75
N ILE A 85 -22.81 3.25 -9.93
CA ILE A 85 -22.20 3.39 -11.26
C ILE A 85 -22.03 2.03 -11.95
N HIS A 86 -21.53 1.04 -11.23
CA HIS A 86 -21.09 -0.24 -11.83
C HIS A 86 -22.15 -1.36 -11.71
N GLN A 87 -23.07 -1.27 -10.76
CA GLN A 87 -24.09 -2.30 -10.55
C GLN A 87 -25.52 -1.81 -10.82
N GLY A 88 -25.71 -0.52 -11.11
CA GLY A 88 -27.04 0.05 -11.39
C GLY A 88 -28.03 -0.04 -10.22
N LYS A 89 -27.56 -0.18 -8.98
CA LYS A 89 -28.43 -0.30 -7.81
C LYS A 89 -29.07 1.05 -7.45
N SER A 90 -30.27 1.00 -6.86
CA SER A 90 -30.90 2.18 -6.27
C SER A 90 -30.08 2.73 -5.10
N ASP A 91 -30.30 3.99 -4.71
CA ASP A 91 -29.59 4.64 -3.60
C ASP A 91 -29.70 3.85 -2.30
N SER A 92 -30.90 3.38 -1.95
CA SER A 92 -31.13 2.62 -0.74
C SER A 92 -30.41 1.26 -0.76
N ALA A 93 -30.44 0.56 -1.89
CA ALA A 93 -29.74 -0.72 -2.08
C ALA A 93 -28.21 -0.55 -2.09
N ALA A 94 -27.72 0.52 -2.72
CA ALA A 94 -26.29 0.83 -2.74
C ALA A 94 -25.76 1.17 -1.33
N ARG A 95 -26.53 1.94 -0.55
CA ARG A 95 -26.18 2.27 0.83
C ARG A 95 -26.22 1.04 1.76
N ALA A 96 -27.19 0.14 1.59
CA ALA A 96 -27.22 -1.11 2.34
C ALA A 96 -26.00 -2.00 2.01
N GLU A 97 -25.64 -2.06 0.73
CA GLU A 97 -24.44 -2.80 0.29
C GLU A 97 -23.16 -2.14 0.81
N ALA A 98 -23.08 -0.80 0.84
CA ALA A 98 -21.94 -0.08 1.42
C ALA A 98 -21.74 -0.42 2.91
N LEU A 99 -22.84 -0.55 3.69
CA LEU A 99 -22.74 -1.03 5.07
C LEU A 99 -22.16 -2.45 5.12
N ARG A 100 -22.69 -3.36 4.30
CA ARG A 100 -22.21 -4.73 4.23
C ARG A 100 -20.71 -4.80 3.87
N MET A 101 -20.25 -3.92 2.97
CA MET A 101 -18.83 -3.84 2.62
C MET A 101 -17.98 -3.34 3.78
N LEU A 102 -18.45 -2.36 4.56
CA LEU A 102 -17.76 -1.90 5.78
C LEU A 102 -17.70 -2.99 6.86
N GLU A 103 -18.73 -3.79 7.01
CA GLU A 103 -18.75 -4.95 7.90
C GLU A 103 -17.77 -6.02 7.42
N LEU A 104 -17.72 -6.30 6.12
CA LEU A 104 -16.81 -7.26 5.50
C LEU A 104 -15.34 -6.91 5.74
N VAL A 105 -14.98 -5.63 5.64
CA VAL A 105 -13.63 -5.16 5.95
C VAL A 105 -13.39 -4.97 7.46
N ARG A 106 -14.30 -5.45 8.30
CA ARG A 106 -14.20 -5.37 9.78
C ARG A 106 -14.00 -3.93 10.28
N SER A 107 -14.69 -2.97 9.66
CA SER A 107 -14.63 -1.59 10.13
C SER A 107 -15.29 -1.46 11.50
N PRO A 108 -14.61 -0.89 12.51
CA PRO A 108 -15.22 -0.67 13.81
C PRO A 108 -16.45 0.22 13.67
N GLN A 109 -17.57 -0.17 14.31
CA GLN A 109 -18.82 0.61 14.25
C GLN A 109 -19.25 0.95 12.81
N ALA A 110 -19.27 -0.03 11.91
CA ALA A 110 -19.52 0.15 10.47
C ALA A 110 -20.73 1.07 10.15
N ARG A 111 -21.84 0.96 10.91
CA ARG A 111 -23.01 1.83 10.76
C ARG A 111 -22.69 3.31 10.99
N ASN A 112 -21.89 3.62 12.01
CA ASN A 112 -21.51 4.99 12.31
C ASN A 112 -20.52 5.53 11.27
N VAL A 113 -19.68 4.67 10.70
CA VAL A 113 -18.69 5.03 9.68
C VAL A 113 -19.36 5.46 8.39
N LEU A 114 -20.51 4.88 8.03
CA LEU A 114 -21.27 5.29 6.83
C LEU A 114 -21.52 6.80 6.77
N ASP A 115 -21.83 7.41 7.90
CA ASP A 115 -22.23 8.82 7.99
C ASP A 115 -21.07 9.77 8.33
N ARG A 116 -19.84 9.21 8.48
CA ARG A 116 -18.66 10.01 8.81
C ARG A 116 -17.92 10.48 7.56
N PHE A 117 -17.40 11.68 7.66
CA PHE A 117 -16.49 12.24 6.67
C PHE A 117 -15.05 11.71 6.89
N PRO A 118 -14.22 11.68 5.86
CA PRO A 118 -12.85 11.17 5.96
C PRO A 118 -12.02 11.76 7.11
N HIS A 119 -12.15 13.06 7.37
CA HIS A 119 -11.41 13.75 8.45
C HIS A 119 -11.81 13.31 9.86
N GLN A 120 -12.97 12.65 10.01
CA GLN A 120 -13.48 12.13 11.29
C GLN A 120 -13.02 10.67 11.55
N LEU A 121 -12.28 10.08 10.61
CA LEU A 121 -11.83 8.70 10.66
C LEU A 121 -10.33 8.61 10.99
N SER A 122 -9.94 7.60 11.77
CA SER A 122 -8.53 7.26 11.97
C SER A 122 -7.89 6.74 10.67
N GLY A 123 -6.55 6.70 10.59
CA GLY A 123 -5.83 6.17 9.43
C GLY A 123 -6.27 4.76 9.05
N GLY A 124 -6.33 3.85 10.00
CA GLY A 124 -6.78 2.47 9.77
C GLY A 124 -8.25 2.37 9.36
N MET A 125 -9.14 3.27 9.86
CA MET A 125 -10.54 3.32 9.41
C MET A 125 -10.65 3.83 7.97
N ARG A 126 -9.91 4.88 7.59
CA ARG A 126 -9.85 5.36 6.19
C ARG A 126 -9.37 4.27 5.26
N GLN A 127 -8.33 3.53 5.66
CA GLN A 127 -7.83 2.41 4.88
C GLN A 127 -8.89 1.33 4.64
N ARG A 128 -9.65 0.97 5.69
CA ARG A 128 -10.77 0.02 5.55
C ARG A 128 -11.87 0.53 4.64
N VAL A 129 -12.19 1.84 4.69
CA VAL A 129 -13.15 2.47 3.77
C VAL A 129 -12.66 2.36 2.32
N MET A 130 -11.39 2.64 2.05
CA MET A 130 -10.82 2.51 0.70
C MET A 130 -10.84 1.06 0.21
N ILE A 131 -10.52 0.09 1.06
CA ILE A 131 -10.62 -1.33 0.73
C ILE A 131 -12.07 -1.70 0.45
N ALA A 132 -13.02 -1.27 1.28
CA ALA A 132 -14.46 -1.49 1.08
C ALA A 132 -14.93 -0.91 -0.27
N MET A 133 -14.50 0.31 -0.60
CA MET A 133 -14.81 0.95 -1.88
C MET A 133 -14.21 0.16 -3.06
N ALA A 134 -12.95 -0.20 -3.00
CA ALA A 134 -12.28 -0.97 -4.04
C ALA A 134 -12.93 -2.34 -4.27
N LEU A 135 -13.39 -3.01 -3.21
CA LEU A 135 -13.98 -4.34 -3.28
C LEU A 135 -15.50 -4.34 -3.51
N SER A 136 -16.15 -3.17 -3.49
CA SER A 136 -17.62 -3.04 -3.56
C SER A 136 -18.23 -3.68 -4.81
N CYS A 137 -17.50 -3.69 -5.93
CA CYS A 137 -17.91 -4.30 -7.18
C CYS A 137 -17.34 -5.71 -7.39
N LYS A 138 -16.70 -6.31 -6.39
CA LYS A 138 -16.08 -7.65 -6.44
C LYS A 138 -15.14 -7.80 -7.64
N PRO A 139 -14.07 -7.01 -7.73
CA PRO A 139 -13.17 -7.03 -8.87
C PRO A 139 -12.49 -8.40 -9.04
N GLN A 140 -12.00 -8.68 -10.25
CA GLN A 140 -11.16 -9.84 -10.53
C GLN A 140 -9.68 -9.60 -10.20
N LEU A 141 -9.26 -8.32 -10.28
CA LEU A 141 -7.91 -7.88 -9.94
C LEU A 141 -7.99 -6.67 -9.00
N LEU A 142 -7.34 -6.77 -7.86
CA LEU A 142 -7.07 -5.66 -6.97
C LEU A 142 -5.62 -5.22 -7.14
N ILE A 143 -5.41 -3.96 -7.47
CA ILE A 143 -4.09 -3.32 -7.43
C ILE A 143 -3.99 -2.57 -6.10
N ALA A 144 -3.05 -2.95 -5.26
CA ALA A 144 -2.81 -2.32 -3.96
C ALA A 144 -1.44 -1.62 -3.99
N ASP A 145 -1.44 -0.31 -4.19
CA ASP A 145 -0.23 0.50 -4.27
C ASP A 145 0.10 1.07 -2.89
N GLU A 146 1.07 0.45 -2.23
CA GLU A 146 1.52 0.76 -0.87
C GLU A 146 0.36 0.90 0.14
N PRO A 147 -0.55 -0.07 0.24
CA PRO A 147 -1.81 0.08 0.97
C PRO A 147 -1.65 0.19 2.49
N THR A 148 -0.46 0.03 3.02
CA THR A 148 -0.17 0.07 4.47
C THR A 148 0.78 1.20 4.85
N THR A 149 1.18 2.04 3.91
CA THR A 149 2.03 3.20 4.19
C THR A 149 1.36 4.14 5.18
N ALA A 150 2.11 4.65 6.16
CA ALA A 150 1.66 5.51 7.25
C ALA A 150 0.70 4.85 8.28
N LEU A 151 0.63 3.53 8.32
CA LEU A 151 -0.05 2.78 9.37
C LEU A 151 0.96 2.25 10.40
N ASP A 152 0.52 2.12 11.65
CA ASP A 152 1.31 1.41 12.66
C ASP A 152 1.40 -0.09 12.33
N VAL A 153 2.44 -0.77 12.85
CA VAL A 153 2.74 -2.17 12.54
C VAL A 153 1.57 -3.11 12.85
N THR A 154 0.82 -2.84 13.91
CA THR A 154 -0.33 -3.68 14.30
C THR A 154 -1.48 -3.56 13.30
N ILE A 155 -1.82 -2.33 12.91
CA ILE A 155 -2.86 -2.08 11.90
C ILE A 155 -2.41 -2.58 10.54
N GLN A 156 -1.13 -2.40 10.17
CA GLN A 156 -0.56 -2.97 8.95
C GLN A 156 -0.79 -4.48 8.88
N ALA A 157 -0.40 -5.24 9.91
CA ALA A 157 -0.60 -6.69 9.95
C ALA A 157 -2.09 -7.07 9.80
N GLN A 158 -2.99 -6.35 10.47
CA GLN A 158 -4.44 -6.58 10.33
C GLN A 158 -4.95 -6.33 8.90
N ILE A 159 -4.48 -5.29 8.23
CA ILE A 159 -4.87 -4.97 6.85
C ILE A 159 -4.33 -6.01 5.87
N LEU A 160 -3.09 -6.46 6.04
CA LEU A 160 -2.49 -7.51 5.20
C LEU A 160 -3.27 -8.84 5.34
N GLN A 161 -3.56 -9.23 6.58
CA GLN A 161 -4.38 -10.41 6.84
C GLN A 161 -5.77 -10.29 6.21
N LEU A 162 -6.43 -9.14 6.36
CA LEU A 162 -7.74 -8.86 5.76
C LEU A 162 -7.69 -9.01 4.23
N ILE A 163 -6.70 -8.43 3.56
CA ILE A 163 -6.56 -8.54 2.10
C ILE A 163 -6.37 -10.00 1.67
N ARG A 164 -5.57 -10.80 2.38
CA ARG A 164 -5.39 -12.24 2.11
C ARG A 164 -6.67 -13.04 2.25
N GLU A 165 -7.46 -12.79 3.30
CA GLU A 165 -8.73 -13.45 3.52
C GLU A 165 -9.72 -13.11 2.40
N LEU A 166 -9.85 -11.82 2.07
CA LEU A 166 -10.73 -11.36 1.00
C LEU A 166 -10.28 -11.82 -0.40
N GLN A 167 -8.97 -11.94 -0.64
CA GLN A 167 -8.43 -12.52 -1.86
C GLN A 167 -8.95 -13.95 -2.07
N LYS A 168 -8.90 -14.78 -1.02
CA LYS A 168 -9.37 -16.17 -1.05
C LYS A 168 -10.88 -16.24 -1.21
N GLU A 169 -11.63 -15.47 -0.42
CA GLU A 169 -13.10 -15.46 -0.42
C GLU A 169 -13.65 -15.02 -1.77
N MET A 170 -13.09 -13.94 -2.33
CA MET A 170 -13.53 -13.37 -3.60
C MET A 170 -12.89 -14.02 -4.83
N ARG A 171 -11.88 -14.88 -4.65
CA ARG A 171 -11.10 -15.51 -5.71
C ARG A 171 -10.55 -14.49 -6.71
N MET A 172 -9.96 -13.42 -6.20
CA MET A 172 -9.38 -12.35 -7.01
C MET A 172 -7.87 -12.42 -7.06
N GLY A 173 -7.28 -11.93 -8.15
CA GLY A 173 -5.86 -11.64 -8.21
C GLY A 173 -5.53 -10.39 -7.41
N VAL A 174 -4.36 -10.35 -6.77
CA VAL A 174 -3.87 -9.15 -6.09
C VAL A 174 -2.49 -8.79 -6.63
N LEU A 175 -2.35 -7.60 -7.18
CA LEU A 175 -1.07 -6.98 -7.49
C LEU A 175 -0.71 -6.05 -6.34
N PHE A 176 0.22 -6.49 -5.50
CA PHE A 176 0.63 -5.75 -4.31
C PHE A 176 1.95 -5.01 -4.56
N ILE A 177 1.96 -3.71 -4.40
CA ILE A 177 3.15 -2.87 -4.53
C ILE A 177 3.58 -2.43 -3.14
N THR A 178 4.83 -2.66 -2.80
CA THR A 178 5.44 -2.21 -1.54
C THR A 178 6.95 -2.08 -1.68
N HIS A 179 7.54 -1.31 -0.80
CA HIS A 179 8.99 -1.28 -0.59
C HIS A 179 9.42 -2.12 0.64
N ASP A 180 8.48 -2.64 1.43
CA ASP A 180 8.73 -3.47 2.60
C ASP A 180 8.93 -4.93 2.19
N MET A 181 10.17 -5.42 2.31
CA MET A 181 10.53 -6.79 1.94
C MET A 181 9.95 -7.82 2.92
N GLY A 182 9.72 -7.45 4.18
CA GLY A 182 9.05 -8.31 5.16
C GLY A 182 7.61 -8.60 4.76
N VAL A 183 6.89 -7.56 4.33
CA VAL A 183 5.53 -7.70 3.78
C VAL A 183 5.52 -8.59 2.54
N VAL A 184 6.47 -8.38 1.60
CA VAL A 184 6.56 -9.22 0.40
C VAL A 184 6.77 -10.69 0.76
N ALA A 185 7.69 -10.98 1.68
CA ALA A 185 7.97 -12.36 2.12
C ALA A 185 6.75 -13.04 2.74
N GLU A 186 5.90 -12.26 3.43
CA GLU A 186 4.72 -12.79 4.11
C GLU A 186 3.57 -13.09 3.15
N ILE A 187 3.31 -12.23 2.14
CA ILE A 187 2.06 -12.28 1.38
C ILE A 187 2.20 -12.69 -0.08
N ALA A 188 3.39 -12.60 -0.68
CA ALA A 188 3.54 -12.76 -2.11
C ALA A 188 3.77 -14.21 -2.53
N ASP A 189 3.01 -14.70 -3.51
CA ASP A 189 3.30 -15.97 -4.20
C ASP A 189 4.44 -15.78 -5.22
N ARG A 190 4.45 -14.64 -5.91
CA ARG A 190 5.43 -14.27 -6.92
C ARG A 190 5.90 -12.84 -6.71
N VAL A 191 7.16 -12.60 -6.99
CA VAL A 191 7.81 -11.30 -6.83
C VAL A 191 8.34 -10.82 -8.16
N LEU A 192 8.18 -9.53 -8.43
CA LEU A 192 8.82 -8.82 -9.52
C LEU A 192 9.60 -7.64 -8.93
N VAL A 193 10.90 -7.63 -9.14
CA VAL A 193 11.79 -6.56 -8.68
C VAL A 193 12.02 -5.57 -9.81
N MET A 194 11.79 -4.29 -9.51
CA MET A 194 11.98 -3.18 -10.44
C MET A 194 13.11 -2.26 -9.97
N TYR A 195 13.91 -1.80 -10.90
CA TYR A 195 14.98 -0.83 -10.67
C TYR A 195 15.09 0.13 -11.86
N ARG A 196 15.01 1.43 -11.60
CA ARG A 196 15.11 2.51 -12.62
C ARG A 196 14.19 2.30 -13.84
N GLY A 197 12.98 1.77 -13.63
CA GLY A 197 12.00 1.51 -14.68
C GLY A 197 12.06 0.11 -15.29
N ASP A 198 13.15 -0.61 -15.09
CA ASP A 198 13.35 -1.95 -15.65
C ASP A 198 12.94 -3.06 -14.69
N LYS A 199 12.45 -4.17 -15.26
CA LYS A 199 12.28 -5.42 -14.55
C LYS A 199 13.66 -6.11 -14.46
N VAL A 200 14.23 -6.18 -13.26
CA VAL A 200 15.54 -6.77 -13.05
C VAL A 200 15.50 -8.24 -12.59
N GLU A 201 14.46 -8.63 -11.87
CA GLU A 201 14.28 -10.01 -11.45
C GLU A 201 12.79 -10.35 -11.27
N ALA A 202 12.39 -11.61 -11.54
CA ALA A 202 11.07 -12.12 -11.26
C ALA A 202 11.11 -13.63 -11.02
N GLY A 203 10.34 -14.08 -10.02
CA GLY A 203 10.27 -15.50 -9.66
C GLY A 203 9.20 -15.78 -8.62
N SER A 204 9.18 -17.01 -8.10
CA SER A 204 8.44 -17.30 -6.88
C SER A 204 9.05 -16.54 -5.70
N SER A 205 8.25 -16.23 -4.69
CA SER A 205 8.75 -15.59 -3.47
C SER A 205 9.93 -16.35 -2.89
N ASP A 206 9.77 -17.65 -2.71
CA ASP A 206 10.83 -18.52 -2.16
C ASP A 206 12.14 -18.41 -2.95
N THR A 207 12.07 -18.44 -4.28
CA THR A 207 13.28 -18.38 -5.14
C THR A 207 13.98 -17.03 -5.02
N VAL A 208 13.21 -15.92 -5.08
CA VAL A 208 13.80 -14.57 -5.04
C VAL A 208 14.42 -14.27 -3.68
N PHE A 209 13.82 -14.77 -2.58
CA PHE A 209 14.34 -14.55 -1.24
C PHE A 209 15.50 -15.49 -0.88
N ALA A 210 15.45 -16.76 -1.29
CA ALA A 210 16.47 -17.73 -0.94
C ALA A 210 17.72 -17.63 -1.83
N ALA A 211 17.55 -17.33 -3.12
CA ALA A 211 18.63 -17.33 -4.10
C ALA A 211 18.51 -16.17 -5.11
N PRO A 212 18.58 -14.90 -4.66
CA PRO A 212 18.47 -13.75 -5.54
C PRO A 212 19.60 -13.72 -6.57
N GLN A 213 19.26 -13.58 -7.85
CA GLN A 213 20.23 -13.62 -8.95
C GLN A 213 20.76 -12.22 -9.28
N HIS A 214 19.91 -11.20 -9.25
CA HIS A 214 20.32 -9.85 -9.63
C HIS A 214 21.07 -9.14 -8.48
N PRO A 215 22.17 -8.43 -8.75
CA PRO A 215 22.93 -7.71 -7.72
C PRO A 215 22.08 -6.72 -6.91
N TYR A 216 21.17 -6.00 -7.57
CA TYR A 216 20.25 -5.08 -6.92
C TYR A 216 19.29 -5.79 -5.94
N THR A 217 18.77 -6.97 -6.31
CA THR A 217 17.91 -7.76 -5.40
C THR A 217 18.68 -8.20 -4.17
N ARG A 218 19.94 -8.64 -4.33
CA ARG A 218 20.84 -8.99 -3.22
C ARG A 218 21.06 -7.78 -2.30
N ALA A 219 21.34 -6.61 -2.90
CA ALA A 219 21.51 -5.37 -2.15
C ALA A 219 20.26 -5.00 -1.35
N LEU A 220 19.06 -5.08 -1.96
CA LEU A 220 17.79 -4.81 -1.27
C LEU A 220 17.57 -5.74 -0.08
N LEU A 221 17.83 -7.04 -0.24
CA LEU A 221 17.63 -8.04 0.81
C LEU A 221 18.65 -7.90 1.95
N SER A 222 19.89 -7.55 1.64
CA SER A 222 20.93 -7.32 2.65
C SER A 222 20.70 -6.03 3.46
N ALA A 223 20.02 -5.04 2.88
CA ALA A 223 19.67 -3.80 3.56
C ALA A 223 18.48 -3.95 4.56
N VAL A 224 17.80 -5.10 4.58
CA VAL A 224 16.72 -5.34 5.54
C VAL A 224 17.31 -5.57 6.94
N PRO A 225 17.00 -4.73 7.94
CA PRO A 225 17.50 -4.92 9.30
C PRO A 225 17.03 -6.26 9.89
N LYS A 226 17.97 -7.03 10.40
CA LYS A 226 17.66 -8.28 11.11
C LYS A 226 17.58 -7.98 12.60
N LEU A 227 16.49 -8.36 13.25
CA LEU A 227 16.37 -8.26 14.71
C LEU A 227 17.51 -9.04 15.36
N GLY A 228 18.21 -8.40 16.29
CA GLY A 228 19.33 -9.01 17.01
C GLY A 228 20.67 -8.96 16.26
N ALA A 229 20.75 -8.39 15.05
CA ALA A 229 22.01 -8.29 14.30
C ALA A 229 23.11 -7.50 15.01
N MET A 230 22.73 -6.67 15.99
CA MET A 230 23.63 -5.84 16.81
C MET A 230 23.80 -6.39 18.23
N GLN A 231 23.26 -7.59 18.56
CA GLN A 231 23.47 -8.17 19.88
C GLN A 231 24.94 -8.48 20.12
N GLY A 232 25.49 -7.97 21.23
CA GLY A 232 26.89 -8.13 21.59
C GLY A 232 27.85 -7.13 20.94
N THR A 233 27.31 -6.09 20.29
CA THR A 233 28.12 -4.93 19.84
C THR A 233 27.84 -3.74 20.75
N ASP A 234 28.90 -3.11 21.28
CA ASP A 234 28.78 -1.95 22.19
C ASP A 234 28.38 -0.66 21.45
N LEU A 235 28.67 -0.58 20.16
CA LEU A 235 28.43 0.58 19.33
C LEU A 235 27.58 0.24 18.08
N PRO A 236 26.72 1.17 17.63
CA PRO A 236 25.95 0.98 16.42
C PRO A 236 26.87 0.91 15.19
N ALA A 237 26.71 -0.15 14.38
CA ALA A 237 27.41 -0.28 13.11
C ALA A 237 26.57 0.28 11.96
N LYS A 238 27.20 0.92 10.99
CA LYS A 238 26.54 1.29 9.73
C LYS A 238 26.33 0.04 8.89
N PHE A 239 25.15 -0.07 8.26
CA PHE A 239 24.90 -1.10 7.27
C PHE A 239 25.77 -0.86 6.03
N ASP A 240 26.35 -1.93 5.49
CA ASP A 240 27.08 -1.87 4.24
C ASP A 240 26.12 -1.51 3.10
N LEU A 241 26.29 -0.33 2.52
CA LEU A 241 25.60 0.06 1.30
C LEU A 241 26.22 -0.72 0.15
N LEU A 242 25.58 -1.80 -0.29
CA LEU A 242 25.97 -2.49 -1.51
C LEU A 242 25.77 -1.55 -2.69
N ARG A 243 26.90 -1.06 -3.24
CA ARG A 243 26.90 -0.23 -4.45
C ARG A 243 26.44 -1.09 -5.62
N THR A 244 25.38 -0.65 -6.29
CA THR A 244 24.83 -1.28 -7.51
C THR A 244 25.57 -0.87 -8.77
N GLU A 245 26.54 0.03 -8.68
CA GLU A 245 27.35 0.52 -9.79
C GLU A 245 28.65 -0.29 -9.91
N SER A 246 29.09 -0.52 -11.14
CA SER A 246 30.19 -1.43 -11.53
C SER A 246 31.43 -1.39 -10.64
N PRO A 247 32.06 -2.53 -10.40
CA PRO A 247 33.18 -2.68 -9.45
C PRO A 247 34.50 -2.01 -9.88
N ALA A 248 34.56 -1.34 -11.03
CA ALA A 248 35.83 -0.95 -11.64
C ALA A 248 36.52 0.26 -11.00
N ASP A 249 35.79 1.16 -10.27
CA ASP A 249 36.38 2.43 -9.80
C ASP A 249 36.11 2.76 -8.32
N ALA A 250 35.65 1.84 -7.52
CA ALA A 250 35.40 2.11 -6.11
C ALA A 250 36.52 1.54 -5.24
N ALA A 251 37.33 2.41 -4.68
CA ALA A 251 38.18 2.09 -3.52
C ALA A 251 37.28 1.43 -2.43
N PRO A 252 37.75 0.34 -1.76
CA PRO A 252 37.02 -0.23 -0.65
C PRO A 252 36.71 0.87 0.37
N PRO A 253 35.46 0.92 0.89
CA PRO A 253 35.18 1.90 1.94
C PRO A 253 36.13 1.63 3.09
N GLU A 254 36.85 2.66 3.52
CA GLU A 254 37.62 2.57 4.77
C GLU A 254 36.65 2.12 5.87
N PRO A 255 36.99 1.11 6.67
CA PRO A 255 36.17 0.70 7.79
C PRO A 255 36.06 1.94 8.69
N ALA A 256 34.84 2.55 8.68
CA ALA A 256 34.58 3.66 9.57
C ALA A 256 34.66 3.11 11.00
N THR A 257 35.76 3.40 11.67
CA THR A 257 35.91 3.03 13.09
C THR A 257 34.73 3.67 13.83
N PRO A 258 33.92 2.92 14.52
CA PRO A 258 32.82 3.49 15.30
C PRO A 258 33.42 4.48 16.29
N GLN A 259 33.09 5.75 16.15
CA GLN A 259 33.49 6.75 17.13
C GLN A 259 32.38 6.85 18.15
N ASP A 260 32.69 6.58 19.40
CA ASP A 260 31.81 6.91 20.49
C ASP A 260 31.73 8.42 20.65
N THR A 261 30.59 9.00 20.30
CA THR A 261 30.32 10.43 20.43
C THR A 261 29.55 10.76 21.72
N VAL A 262 29.24 9.75 22.54
CA VAL A 262 28.55 9.94 23.81
C VAL A 262 29.55 10.53 24.82
N ARG A 263 29.21 11.68 25.38
CA ARG A 263 29.95 12.30 26.48
C ARG A 263 29.17 12.07 27.77
N GLU A 264 29.59 11.10 28.55
CA GLU A 264 28.93 10.74 29.82
C GLU A 264 28.95 11.90 30.84
N ASP A 265 29.93 12.78 30.75
CA ASP A 265 30.16 13.97 31.61
C ASP A 265 29.27 15.17 31.23
N ALA A 266 28.69 15.20 30.05
CA ALA A 266 27.91 16.35 29.54
C ALA A 266 26.50 16.48 30.16
N GLY A 267 26.08 15.49 30.95
CA GLY A 267 24.70 15.44 31.48
C GLY A 267 23.62 15.23 30.42
N PRO A 268 22.35 15.16 30.78
CA PRO A 268 21.29 14.88 29.86
C PRO A 268 21.02 16.08 28.91
N ILE A 269 20.96 15.83 27.62
CA ILE A 269 20.61 16.81 26.59
C ILE A 269 19.17 17.34 26.80
N LEU A 270 18.27 16.47 27.28
CA LEU A 270 16.90 16.82 27.59
C LEU A 270 16.48 16.13 28.90
N ARG A 271 15.94 16.90 29.82
CA ARG A 271 15.35 16.38 31.07
C ARG A 271 13.88 16.78 31.15
N VAL A 272 13.00 15.80 31.05
CA VAL A 272 11.56 16.00 31.19
C VAL A 272 11.11 15.38 32.53
N ARG A 273 10.37 16.13 33.34
CA ARG A 273 9.79 15.67 34.60
C ARG A 273 8.31 16.00 34.61
N ASP A 274 7.51 15.08 35.10
CA ASP A 274 6.08 15.25 35.37
C ASP A 274 5.27 15.84 34.18
N LEU A 275 5.68 15.50 32.94
CA LEU A 275 4.98 15.94 31.73
C LEU A 275 3.57 15.34 31.69
N VAL A 276 2.56 16.20 31.70
CA VAL A 276 1.16 15.82 31.55
C VAL A 276 0.60 16.45 30.28
N THR A 277 0.19 15.61 29.32
CA THR A 277 -0.51 16.06 28.10
C THR A 277 -1.98 15.72 28.23
N ARG A 278 -2.87 16.70 28.02
CA ARG A 278 -4.32 16.53 28.03
C ARG A 278 -4.90 16.88 26.69
N PHE A 279 -5.85 16.07 26.22
CA PHE A 279 -6.67 16.35 25.06
C PHE A 279 -8.11 16.51 25.51
N ASP A 280 -8.65 17.73 25.42
CA ASP A 280 -10.03 18.01 25.78
C ASP A 280 -10.98 17.48 24.71
N VAL A 281 -11.74 16.44 25.03
CA VAL A 281 -12.80 15.92 24.16
C VAL A 281 -14.09 16.63 24.50
N ARG A 282 -14.58 17.48 23.59
CA ARG A 282 -15.86 18.16 23.72
C ARG A 282 -16.97 17.27 23.19
N SER A 283 -17.98 16.98 23.99
CA SER A 283 -19.14 16.18 23.59
C SER A 283 -20.45 16.89 23.92
N GLY A 284 -21.45 16.73 23.05
CA GLY A 284 -22.79 17.30 23.21
C GLY A 284 -22.98 18.72 22.66
N LEU A 285 -24.24 19.16 22.56
CA LEU A 285 -24.66 20.44 21.95
C LEU A 285 -24.03 21.68 22.62
N PHE A 286 -23.58 21.57 23.87
CA PHE A 286 -23.00 22.65 24.67
C PHE A 286 -21.49 22.48 24.93
N GLY A 287 -20.81 21.59 24.23
CA GLY A 287 -19.35 21.48 24.26
C GLY A 287 -18.75 21.24 25.65
N ARG A 288 -19.42 20.51 26.55
CA ARG A 288 -18.83 20.14 27.84
C ARG A 288 -17.61 19.25 27.65
N VAL A 289 -16.50 19.67 28.24
CA VAL A 289 -15.26 18.87 28.32
C VAL A 289 -15.53 17.69 29.23
N LYS A 290 -15.23 16.49 28.75
CA LYS A 290 -15.24 15.26 29.55
C LYS A 290 -13.86 14.95 30.08
#